data_c3b9a5859197d18a3953288fa83ab416
#
_entry.id   c3b9a5859197d18a3953288fa83ab416
#
_cell.length_a   1.000
_cell.length_b   1.000
_cell.length_c   1.000
_cell.angle_alpha   90.00
_cell.angle_beta   90.00
_cell.angle_gamma   90.00
#
_symmetry.space_group_name_H-M   'P 1'
#
loop_
_entity.id
_entity.type
_entity.pdbx_description
1 polymer ?
#
loop_
_entity_poly.entity_id
_entity_poly.type
_entity_poly.pdbx_seq_one_letter_code
_entity_poly.pdbx_strand_id
1 'polypeptide(L)'
;MRQFDYTTVPAELEATPITNLLLSIREHKGRQLALSQVKPELLSSLMEEAKIQSTRSSNGLEGIVTTQKRLKAIMAYSAKPSSRAEEEIAGYRDVLSLIHEQHDSIPVTPSVILQLHRDLMAHTAISYGGHWKDGDNEIVSIDDQGNRFVRFRPPSALATPGLIKEACQSLNDALSRQVCDPLLISLRFIFDFVSIHPFNDGNGRMSRLLTTLLLEKTGYDVARYISIERLIEDNKALYYNALAASSTGWNENQNTDVPFIRFMLGTTLAAYRQLEQRTLIESSTRPMSKQARIAVLFQQRPGVIKKSDIRSNCPDISEVTVKRTLGQLVSCSAIEKTGAGRSTGYILKDVHALELFLQSTLPDSEAAIAKEAPKDKLLERVNHAEDESREGLYEDYDSFSRDIKTKYGV
;
A
#
# COMPACT_ATOMS: atom_id res chain seq x y z
N MET A 1 -22.70 -3.54 22.37
CA MET A 1 -22.55 -4.30 21.11
C MET A 1 -21.90 -3.37 20.10
N ARG A 2 -20.95 -3.84 19.31
CA ARG A 2 -20.26 -3.05 18.28
C ARG A 2 -21.28 -2.39 17.34
N GLN A 3 -21.08 -1.11 17.04
CA GLN A 3 -21.86 -0.33 16.06
C GLN A 3 -20.92 0.12 14.96
N PHE A 4 -21.38 0.08 13.71
CA PHE A 4 -20.60 0.49 12.54
C PHE A 4 -21.15 1.80 12.00
N ASP A 5 -20.40 2.86 12.18
CA ASP A 5 -20.69 4.17 11.59
C ASP A 5 -19.44 4.70 10.87
N TYR A 6 -19.42 4.56 9.55
CA TYR A 6 -18.37 5.12 8.71
C TYR A 6 -18.77 6.48 8.12
N THR A 7 -19.98 6.96 8.42
CA THR A 7 -20.45 8.29 7.99
C THR A 7 -19.95 9.39 8.90
N THR A 8 -19.58 9.07 10.14
CA THR A 8 -18.96 10.00 11.09
C THR A 8 -17.46 9.74 11.13
N VAL A 9 -16.66 10.80 10.95
CA VAL A 9 -15.20 10.74 11.04
C VAL A 9 -14.79 11.05 12.48
N PRO A 10 -14.10 10.14 13.19
CA PRO A 10 -13.54 10.45 14.51
C PRO A 10 -12.54 11.60 14.42
N ALA A 11 -12.56 12.52 15.40
CA ALA A 11 -11.68 13.70 15.42
C ALA A 11 -10.18 13.35 15.33
N GLU A 12 -9.78 12.21 15.87
CA GLU A 12 -8.41 11.72 15.80
C GLU A 12 -7.97 11.39 14.36
N LEU A 13 -8.90 11.04 13.47
CA LEU A 13 -8.63 10.80 12.06
C LEU A 13 -8.59 12.10 11.23
N GLU A 14 -9.13 13.18 11.73
CA GLU A 14 -9.01 14.52 11.16
C GLU A 14 -7.73 15.24 11.59
N ALA A 15 -6.98 14.67 12.52
CA ALA A 15 -5.75 15.27 13.04
C ALA A 15 -4.69 15.43 11.94
N THR A 16 -3.90 16.49 12.04
CA THR A 16 -2.87 16.89 11.07
C THR A 16 -1.98 15.76 10.55
N PRO A 17 -1.48 14.80 11.37
CA PRO A 17 -0.64 13.71 10.85
C PRO A 17 -1.38 12.78 9.86
N ILE A 18 -2.65 12.50 10.07
CA ILE A 18 -3.47 11.66 9.17
C ILE A 18 -3.80 12.45 7.89
N THR A 19 -4.21 13.70 8.05
CA THR A 19 -4.49 14.61 6.91
C THR A 19 -3.28 14.77 6.00
N ASN A 20 -2.09 14.97 6.55
CA ASN A 20 -0.85 15.07 5.76
C ASN A 20 -0.53 13.79 4.98
N LEU A 21 -0.77 12.61 5.55
CA LEU A 21 -0.62 11.34 4.83
C LEU A 21 -1.60 11.26 3.66
N LEU A 22 -2.85 11.60 3.86
CA LEU A 22 -3.89 11.61 2.81
C LEU A 22 -3.55 12.58 1.67
N LEU A 23 -3.16 13.80 2.00
CA LEU A 23 -2.74 14.79 1.01
C LEU A 23 -1.56 14.29 0.18
N SER A 24 -0.54 13.73 0.83
CA SER A 24 0.60 13.13 0.13
C SER A 24 0.18 11.97 -0.79
N ILE A 25 -0.70 11.08 -0.31
CA ILE A 25 -1.21 9.97 -1.13
C ILE A 25 -1.98 10.49 -2.34
N ARG A 26 -2.83 11.52 -2.17
CA ARG A 26 -3.59 12.11 -3.27
C ARG A 26 -2.69 12.79 -4.32
N GLU A 27 -1.63 13.46 -3.89
CA GLU A 27 -0.62 14.02 -4.79
C GLU A 27 0.03 12.93 -5.65
N HIS A 28 0.52 11.86 -5.03
CA HIS A 28 1.11 10.73 -5.75
C HIS A 28 0.09 10.00 -6.65
N LYS A 29 -1.17 9.86 -6.22
CA LYS A 29 -2.26 9.34 -7.05
C LYS A 29 -2.45 10.15 -8.32
N GLY A 30 -2.43 11.48 -8.22
CA GLY A 30 -2.51 12.37 -9.38
C GLY A 30 -1.35 12.16 -10.36
N ARG A 31 -0.12 12.01 -9.86
CA ARG A 31 1.06 11.69 -10.68
C ARG A 31 0.96 10.33 -11.36
N GLN A 32 0.43 9.31 -10.66
CA GLN A 32 0.22 7.98 -11.25
C GLN A 32 -0.72 8.02 -12.45
N LEU A 33 -1.80 8.81 -12.40
CA LEU A 33 -2.74 8.96 -13.52
C LEU A 33 -2.04 9.51 -14.78
N ALA A 34 -1.13 10.46 -14.63
CA ALA A 34 -0.31 10.95 -15.73
C ALA A 34 0.65 9.87 -16.29
N LEU A 35 1.26 9.06 -15.41
CA LEU A 35 2.15 7.97 -15.81
C LEU A 35 1.43 6.86 -16.58
N SER A 36 0.18 6.54 -16.24
CA SER A 36 -0.60 5.48 -16.89
C SER A 36 -0.88 5.76 -18.37
N GLN A 37 -0.95 7.04 -18.75
CA GLN A 37 -1.14 7.44 -20.14
C GLN A 37 0.15 7.35 -20.99
N VAL A 38 1.31 7.49 -20.36
CA VAL A 38 2.60 7.61 -21.05
C VAL A 38 3.34 6.28 -21.19
N LYS A 39 3.12 5.31 -20.28
CA LYS A 39 3.91 4.07 -20.19
C LYS A 39 3.09 2.81 -19.89
N PRO A 40 2.16 2.43 -20.77
CA PRO A 40 1.28 1.26 -20.51
C PRO A 40 2.04 -0.07 -20.43
N GLU A 41 3.08 -0.28 -21.25
CA GLU A 41 3.87 -1.54 -21.26
C GLU A 41 4.62 -1.75 -19.94
N LEU A 42 5.22 -0.68 -19.40
CA LEU A 42 5.91 -0.72 -18.12
C LEU A 42 4.93 -1.08 -16.99
N LEU A 43 3.78 -0.43 -16.95
CA LEU A 43 2.76 -0.69 -15.94
C LEU A 43 2.23 -2.12 -16.03
N SER A 44 2.09 -2.68 -17.24
CA SER A 44 1.73 -4.08 -17.44
C SER A 44 2.76 -5.05 -16.82
N SER A 45 4.05 -4.78 -17.02
CA SER A 45 5.13 -5.58 -16.40
C SER A 45 5.11 -5.50 -14.87
N LEU A 46 4.93 -4.28 -14.32
CA LEU A 46 4.83 -4.06 -12.87
C LEU A 46 3.62 -4.78 -12.27
N MET A 47 2.49 -4.81 -12.99
CA MET A 47 1.28 -5.48 -12.54
C MET A 47 1.47 -7.00 -12.40
N GLU A 48 2.12 -7.65 -13.36
CA GLU A 48 2.42 -9.08 -13.27
C GLU A 48 3.40 -9.39 -12.12
N GLU A 49 4.41 -8.57 -11.92
CA GLU A 49 5.33 -8.72 -10.79
C GLU A 49 4.60 -8.52 -9.44
N ALA A 50 3.78 -7.47 -9.32
CA ALA A 50 3.01 -7.19 -8.12
C ALA A 50 2.07 -8.34 -7.78
N LYS A 51 1.38 -8.92 -8.76
CA LYS A 51 0.48 -10.07 -8.57
C LYS A 51 1.23 -11.27 -7.97
N ILE A 52 2.43 -11.58 -8.48
CA ILE A 52 3.27 -12.65 -7.93
C ILE A 52 3.70 -12.34 -6.50
N GLN A 53 4.14 -11.10 -6.23
CA GLN A 53 4.58 -10.67 -4.90
C GLN A 53 3.41 -10.68 -3.90
N SER A 54 2.25 -10.17 -4.27
CA SER A 54 1.04 -10.15 -3.45
C SER A 54 0.61 -11.55 -3.06
N THR A 55 0.53 -12.46 -4.03
CA THR A 55 0.18 -13.86 -3.78
C THR A 55 1.19 -14.52 -2.84
N ARG A 56 2.49 -14.32 -3.06
CA ARG A 56 3.53 -14.88 -2.19
C ARG A 56 3.45 -14.32 -0.77
N SER A 57 3.41 -13.01 -0.65
CA SER A 57 3.53 -12.32 0.64
C SER A 57 2.30 -12.49 1.51
N SER A 58 1.09 -12.45 0.92
CA SER A 58 -0.15 -12.70 1.66
C SER A 58 -0.21 -14.12 2.24
N ASN A 59 0.18 -15.12 1.46
CA ASN A 59 0.25 -16.49 1.95
C ASN A 59 1.41 -16.68 2.95
N GLY A 60 2.56 -16.05 2.70
CA GLY A 60 3.72 -16.09 3.60
C GLY A 60 3.46 -15.52 5.00
N LEU A 61 2.62 -14.48 5.11
CA LEU A 61 2.16 -13.93 6.39
C LEU A 61 1.44 -14.98 7.26
N GLU A 62 0.74 -15.93 6.62
CA GLU A 62 0.05 -17.05 7.26
C GLU A 62 0.92 -18.32 7.36
N GLY A 63 2.20 -18.24 6.97
CA GLY A 63 3.11 -19.38 7.00
C GLY A 63 2.93 -20.36 5.82
N ILE A 64 2.14 -20.01 4.81
CA ILE A 64 1.89 -20.81 3.62
C ILE A 64 2.95 -20.47 2.59
N VAL A 65 3.85 -21.41 2.30
CA VAL A 65 5.01 -21.19 1.45
C VAL A 65 5.21 -22.31 0.43
N THR A 66 5.81 -21.96 -0.70
CA THR A 66 6.30 -22.91 -1.71
C THR A 66 7.63 -22.40 -2.31
N THR A 67 8.29 -23.22 -3.10
CA THR A 67 9.52 -22.80 -3.78
C THR A 67 9.24 -21.74 -4.84
N GLN A 68 10.21 -20.88 -5.11
CA GLN A 68 10.05 -19.82 -6.11
C GLN A 68 9.74 -20.38 -7.52
N LYS A 69 10.32 -21.54 -7.87
CA LYS A 69 10.04 -22.22 -9.15
C LYS A 69 8.57 -22.67 -9.22
N ARG A 70 8.05 -23.28 -8.15
CA ARG A 70 6.66 -23.72 -8.07
C ARG A 70 5.69 -22.56 -8.08
N LEU A 71 5.97 -21.51 -7.28
CA LEU A 71 5.18 -20.29 -7.28
C LEU A 71 5.02 -19.71 -8.68
N LYS A 72 6.13 -19.50 -9.42
CA LYS A 72 6.06 -18.97 -10.79
C LYS A 72 5.24 -19.88 -11.71
N ALA A 73 5.37 -21.20 -11.59
CA ALA A 73 4.62 -22.15 -12.41
C ALA A 73 3.11 -22.12 -12.07
N ILE A 74 2.73 -21.97 -10.79
CA ILE A 74 1.34 -21.82 -10.37
C ILE A 74 0.79 -20.47 -10.88
N MET A 75 1.51 -19.39 -10.72
CA MET A 75 1.09 -18.05 -11.19
C MET A 75 0.88 -18.01 -12.70
N ALA A 76 1.69 -18.72 -13.46
CA ALA A 76 1.58 -18.84 -14.93
C ALA A 76 0.58 -19.91 -15.39
N TYR A 77 -0.20 -20.53 -14.49
CA TYR A 77 -1.10 -21.66 -14.78
C TYR A 77 -0.43 -22.84 -15.50
N SER A 78 0.91 -22.93 -15.47
CA SER A 78 1.70 -23.99 -16.13
C SER A 78 1.91 -25.23 -15.25
N ALA A 79 1.46 -25.20 -13.99
CA ALA A 79 1.52 -26.34 -13.09
C ALA A 79 0.22 -26.42 -12.23
N LYS A 80 -0.25 -27.63 -11.99
CA LYS A 80 -1.30 -27.90 -11.01
C LYS A 80 -0.69 -27.85 -9.58
N PRO A 81 -1.42 -27.36 -8.58
CA PRO A 81 -1.05 -27.49 -7.19
C PRO A 81 -0.77 -28.94 -6.81
N SER A 82 0.26 -29.20 -6.00
CA SER A 82 0.67 -30.53 -5.58
C SER A 82 0.71 -30.71 -4.07
N SER A 83 0.37 -29.66 -3.32
CA SER A 83 0.27 -29.65 -1.86
C SER A 83 -0.82 -28.68 -1.42
N ARG A 84 -1.30 -28.82 -0.18
CA ARG A 84 -2.28 -27.91 0.42
C ARG A 84 -1.79 -26.45 0.34
N ALA A 85 -0.53 -26.17 0.64
CA ALA A 85 0.01 -24.82 0.54
C ALA A 85 -0.07 -24.26 -0.89
N GLU A 86 0.17 -25.08 -1.90
CA GLU A 86 0.06 -24.67 -3.31
C GLU A 86 -1.41 -24.49 -3.74
N GLU A 87 -2.35 -25.29 -3.21
CA GLU A 87 -3.77 -25.12 -3.41
C GLU A 87 -4.26 -23.78 -2.87
N GLU A 88 -3.85 -23.43 -1.65
CA GLU A 88 -4.19 -22.14 -1.02
C GLU A 88 -3.56 -20.94 -1.76
N ILE A 89 -2.34 -21.10 -2.28
CA ILE A 89 -1.68 -20.10 -3.13
C ILE A 89 -2.44 -19.91 -4.44
N ALA A 90 -2.91 -21.00 -5.06
CA ALA A 90 -3.67 -20.94 -6.30
C ALA A 90 -5.03 -20.25 -6.11
N GLY A 91 -5.73 -20.53 -5.02
CA GLY A 91 -6.98 -19.85 -4.68
C GLY A 91 -6.79 -18.34 -4.48
N TYR A 92 -5.73 -17.94 -3.77
CA TYR A 92 -5.40 -16.52 -3.60
C TYR A 92 -5.11 -15.83 -4.95
N ARG A 93 -4.30 -16.47 -5.81
CA ARG A 93 -3.99 -15.99 -7.18
C ARG A 93 -5.28 -15.72 -7.96
N ASP A 94 -6.22 -16.66 -7.94
CA ASP A 94 -7.44 -16.60 -8.74
C ASP A 94 -8.35 -15.45 -8.27
N VAL A 95 -8.54 -15.30 -6.95
CA VAL A 95 -9.33 -14.20 -6.39
C VAL A 95 -8.66 -12.86 -6.63
N LEU A 96 -7.32 -12.76 -6.47
CA LEU A 96 -6.59 -11.52 -6.75
C LEU A 96 -6.70 -11.13 -8.24
N SER A 97 -6.61 -12.10 -9.15
CA SER A 97 -6.79 -11.86 -10.58
C SER A 97 -8.19 -11.36 -10.90
N LEU A 98 -9.22 -11.99 -10.32
CA LEU A 98 -10.61 -11.53 -10.46
C LEU A 98 -10.81 -10.10 -9.98
N ILE A 99 -10.21 -9.74 -8.84
CA ILE A 99 -10.28 -8.38 -8.30
C ILE A 99 -9.65 -7.39 -9.28
N HIS A 100 -8.43 -7.64 -9.75
CA HIS A 100 -7.75 -6.75 -10.69
C HIS A 100 -8.50 -6.57 -12.01
N GLU A 101 -9.23 -7.59 -12.47
CA GLU A 101 -9.98 -7.55 -13.72
C GLU A 101 -11.38 -6.92 -13.58
N GLN A 102 -12.04 -7.09 -12.42
CA GLN A 102 -13.47 -6.84 -12.25
C GLN A 102 -13.83 -5.96 -11.03
N HIS A 103 -12.86 -5.31 -10.36
CA HIS A 103 -13.08 -4.57 -9.11
C HIS A 103 -14.27 -3.61 -9.16
N ASP A 104 -14.51 -2.91 -10.28
CA ASP A 104 -15.64 -1.99 -10.44
C ASP A 104 -16.98 -2.69 -10.31
N SER A 105 -17.08 -3.91 -10.84
CA SER A 105 -18.31 -4.71 -10.87
C SER A 105 -18.54 -5.56 -9.62
N ILE A 106 -17.56 -5.71 -8.73
CA ILE A 106 -17.66 -6.50 -7.51
C ILE A 106 -18.23 -5.64 -6.38
N PRO A 107 -19.49 -5.82 -5.94
CA PRO A 107 -20.05 -5.08 -4.81
C PRO A 107 -19.53 -5.65 -3.49
N VAL A 108 -19.36 -4.79 -2.48
CA VAL A 108 -18.97 -5.25 -1.14
C VAL A 108 -20.23 -5.55 -0.34
N THR A 109 -20.63 -6.82 -0.39
CA THR A 109 -21.82 -7.35 0.30
C THR A 109 -21.48 -8.67 1.00
N PRO A 110 -22.26 -9.10 2.01
CA PRO A 110 -22.03 -10.39 2.68
C PRO A 110 -21.96 -11.58 1.73
N SER A 111 -22.84 -11.64 0.72
CA SER A 111 -22.87 -12.73 -0.27
C SER A 111 -21.63 -12.75 -1.15
N VAL A 112 -21.12 -11.59 -1.56
CA VAL A 112 -19.90 -11.49 -2.35
C VAL A 112 -18.67 -11.84 -1.50
N ILE A 113 -18.61 -11.41 -0.24
CA ILE A 113 -17.53 -11.80 0.68
C ILE A 113 -17.50 -13.34 0.86
N LEU A 114 -18.68 -13.98 1.01
CA LEU A 114 -18.77 -15.46 1.06
C LEU A 114 -18.32 -16.10 -0.26
N GLN A 115 -18.68 -15.51 -1.40
CA GLN A 115 -18.24 -16.02 -2.70
C GLN A 115 -16.72 -15.92 -2.87
N LEU A 116 -16.11 -14.75 -2.57
CA LEU A 116 -14.66 -14.58 -2.63
C LEU A 116 -13.94 -15.56 -1.69
N HIS A 117 -14.50 -15.82 -0.51
CA HIS A 117 -13.93 -16.81 0.40
C HIS A 117 -14.07 -18.25 -0.15
N ARG A 118 -15.17 -18.58 -0.81
CA ARG A 118 -15.34 -19.87 -1.50
C ARG A 118 -14.30 -20.04 -2.59
N ASP A 119 -14.08 -19.01 -3.39
CA ASP A 119 -13.11 -19.02 -4.49
C ASP A 119 -11.68 -19.10 -3.97
N LEU A 120 -11.37 -18.42 -2.84
CA LEU A 120 -10.08 -18.54 -2.13
C LEU A 120 -9.79 -19.99 -1.71
N MET A 121 -10.81 -20.76 -1.33
CA MET A 121 -10.70 -22.15 -0.87
C MET A 121 -10.96 -23.18 -1.99
N ALA A 122 -11.26 -22.76 -3.22
CA ALA A 122 -11.77 -23.61 -4.30
C ALA A 122 -10.81 -24.75 -4.72
N HIS A 123 -9.51 -24.57 -4.53
CA HIS A 123 -8.52 -25.60 -4.86
C HIS A 123 -8.25 -26.57 -3.71
N THR A 124 -8.77 -26.30 -2.51
CA THR A 124 -8.55 -27.11 -1.31
C THR A 124 -9.72 -28.09 -1.10
N ALA A 125 -9.47 -29.16 -0.39
CA ALA A 125 -10.51 -30.09 0.04
C ALA A 125 -11.34 -29.58 1.24
N ILE A 126 -11.26 -28.28 1.55
CA ILE A 126 -11.90 -27.66 2.71
C ILE A 126 -13.38 -27.42 2.44
N SER A 127 -14.25 -27.96 3.29
CA SER A 127 -15.72 -27.90 3.13
C SER A 127 -16.34 -26.59 3.59
N TYR A 128 -15.64 -25.75 4.38
CA TYR A 128 -16.17 -24.50 4.93
C TYR A 128 -15.94 -23.26 4.04
N GLY A 129 -15.40 -23.45 2.84
CA GLY A 129 -15.24 -22.36 1.87
C GLY A 129 -16.58 -21.69 1.56
N GLY A 130 -16.69 -20.39 1.75
CA GLY A 130 -17.91 -19.62 1.55
C GLY A 130 -18.95 -19.74 2.67
N HIS A 131 -18.54 -20.14 3.87
CA HIS A 131 -19.39 -20.19 5.05
C HIS A 131 -18.79 -19.36 6.18
N TRP A 132 -19.65 -18.70 6.96
CA TRP A 132 -19.22 -18.06 8.19
C TRP A 132 -18.71 -19.09 9.18
N LYS A 133 -17.89 -18.65 10.13
CA LYS A 133 -17.42 -19.51 11.21
C LYS A 133 -18.60 -20.14 11.97
N ASP A 134 -18.46 -21.40 12.32
CA ASP A 134 -19.44 -22.21 13.05
C ASP A 134 -19.14 -22.33 14.55
N GLY A 135 -17.93 -21.94 14.96
CA GLY A 135 -17.48 -21.86 16.35
C GLY A 135 -16.84 -20.51 16.67
N ASP A 136 -16.83 -20.16 17.97
CA ASP A 136 -16.12 -18.97 18.43
C ASP A 136 -14.62 -19.18 18.30
N ASN A 137 -13.93 -18.17 17.83
CA ASN A 137 -12.48 -18.21 17.62
C ASN A 137 -11.74 -17.20 18.51
N GLU A 138 -10.46 -17.40 18.68
CA GLU A 138 -9.58 -16.54 19.45
C GLU A 138 -8.36 -16.17 18.60
N ILE A 139 -7.95 -14.91 18.65
CA ILE A 139 -6.68 -14.48 18.06
C ILE A 139 -5.60 -14.59 19.14
N VAL A 140 -4.69 -15.52 18.93
CA VAL A 140 -3.64 -15.87 19.87
C VAL A 140 -2.33 -15.24 19.42
N SER A 141 -1.53 -14.77 20.38
CA SER A 141 -0.14 -14.34 20.18
C SER A 141 0.79 -15.18 21.05
N ILE A 142 2.06 -15.18 20.68
CA ILE A 142 3.15 -15.82 21.43
C ILE A 142 4.06 -14.69 21.92
N ASP A 143 4.35 -14.67 23.22
CA ASP A 143 5.29 -13.72 23.82
C ASP A 143 6.75 -14.09 23.54
N ASP A 144 7.68 -13.23 23.94
CA ASP A 144 9.12 -13.45 23.76
C ASP A 144 9.66 -14.66 24.57
N GLN A 145 8.87 -15.19 25.51
CA GLN A 145 9.17 -16.38 26.31
C GLN A 145 8.57 -17.66 25.73
N GLY A 146 7.82 -17.54 24.62
CA GLY A 146 7.15 -18.66 23.94
C GLY A 146 5.78 -19.02 24.53
N ASN A 147 5.22 -18.23 25.47
CA ASN A 147 3.90 -18.48 26.04
C ASN A 147 2.81 -18.00 25.09
N ARG A 148 1.76 -18.81 24.95
CA ARG A 148 0.57 -18.44 24.18
C ARG A 148 -0.40 -17.68 25.07
N PHE A 149 -0.90 -16.53 24.57
CA PHE A 149 -1.95 -15.77 25.22
C PHE A 149 -3.00 -15.29 24.20
N VAL A 150 -4.23 -15.16 24.65
CA VAL A 150 -5.32 -14.62 23.82
C VAL A 150 -5.14 -13.12 23.71
N ARG A 151 -4.83 -12.66 22.51
CA ARG A 151 -4.65 -11.23 22.22
C ARG A 151 -5.98 -10.51 22.01
N PHE A 152 -6.93 -11.18 21.35
CA PHE A 152 -8.24 -10.61 21.04
C PHE A 152 -9.28 -11.73 20.91
N ARG A 153 -10.49 -11.46 21.37
CA ARG A 153 -11.65 -12.34 21.19
C ARG A 153 -12.62 -11.69 20.21
N PRO A 154 -12.67 -12.21 18.97
CA PRO A 154 -13.69 -11.80 18.01
C PRO A 154 -15.10 -12.07 18.51
N PRO A 155 -16.14 -11.43 17.93
CA PRO A 155 -17.52 -11.73 18.21
C PRO A 155 -17.87 -13.21 18.00
N SER A 156 -18.93 -13.68 18.64
CA SER A 156 -19.40 -15.06 18.50
C SER A 156 -19.78 -15.42 17.05
N ALA A 157 -19.74 -16.69 16.74
CA ALA A 157 -20.18 -17.23 15.45
C ALA A 157 -21.62 -16.80 15.13
N LEU A 158 -22.51 -16.86 16.12
CA LEU A 158 -23.92 -16.45 15.98
C LEU A 158 -24.08 -14.95 15.60
N ALA A 159 -23.25 -14.06 16.14
CA ALA A 159 -23.34 -12.62 15.86
C ALA A 159 -22.70 -12.24 14.51
N THR A 160 -21.78 -13.04 14.00
CA THR A 160 -20.94 -12.75 12.83
C THR A 160 -21.72 -12.33 11.58
N PRO A 161 -22.78 -13.06 11.13
CA PRO A 161 -23.50 -12.68 9.90
C PRO A 161 -24.18 -11.31 10.00
N GLY A 162 -24.73 -10.98 11.19
CA GLY A 162 -25.34 -9.68 11.46
C GLY A 162 -24.33 -8.54 11.40
N LEU A 163 -23.19 -8.71 12.07
CA LEU A 163 -22.13 -7.70 12.12
C LEU A 163 -21.52 -7.43 10.73
N ILE A 164 -21.27 -8.46 9.92
CA ILE A 164 -20.78 -8.28 8.54
C ILE A 164 -21.81 -7.55 7.69
N LYS A 165 -23.11 -7.88 7.85
CA LYS A 165 -24.19 -7.19 7.13
C LYS A 165 -24.21 -5.69 7.47
N GLU A 166 -24.18 -5.34 8.76
CA GLU A 166 -24.19 -3.96 9.23
C GLU A 166 -22.93 -3.21 8.75
N ALA A 167 -21.74 -3.81 8.85
CA ALA A 167 -20.50 -3.22 8.38
C ALA A 167 -20.54 -2.93 6.87
N CYS A 168 -21.01 -3.90 6.05
CA CYS A 168 -21.15 -3.69 4.61
C CYS A 168 -22.18 -2.58 4.27
N GLN A 169 -23.28 -2.51 4.98
CA GLN A 169 -24.29 -1.47 4.78
C GLN A 169 -23.71 -0.09 5.10
N SER A 170 -23.05 0.05 6.25
CA SER A 170 -22.41 1.31 6.66
C SER A 170 -21.29 1.73 5.69
N LEU A 171 -20.48 0.77 5.20
CA LEU A 171 -19.46 1.04 4.18
C LEU A 171 -20.07 1.64 2.90
N ASN A 172 -21.08 0.98 2.35
CA ASN A 172 -21.69 1.40 1.08
C ASN A 172 -22.42 2.74 1.23
N ASP A 173 -23.08 2.99 2.38
CA ASP A 173 -23.73 4.26 2.68
C ASP A 173 -22.69 5.39 2.79
N ALA A 174 -21.60 5.20 3.53
CA ALA A 174 -20.54 6.19 3.67
C ALA A 174 -19.85 6.51 2.34
N LEU A 175 -19.55 5.50 1.52
CA LEU A 175 -18.94 5.69 0.20
C LEU A 175 -19.89 6.46 -0.72
N SER A 176 -21.20 6.14 -0.70
CA SER A 176 -22.19 6.83 -1.54
C SER A 176 -22.39 8.30 -1.16
N ARG A 177 -22.29 8.63 0.13
CA ARG A 177 -22.42 9.99 0.64
C ARG A 177 -21.14 10.81 0.53
N GLN A 178 -19.98 10.19 0.25
CA GLN A 178 -18.68 10.85 0.14
C GLN A 178 -18.33 11.72 1.37
N VAL A 179 -18.63 11.22 2.57
CA VAL A 179 -18.48 11.98 3.83
C VAL A 179 -17.03 12.36 4.17
N CYS A 180 -16.07 11.55 3.70
CA CYS A 180 -14.63 11.82 3.83
C CYS A 180 -13.87 11.08 2.71
N ASP A 181 -12.53 11.09 2.81
CA ASP A 181 -11.71 10.35 1.85
C ASP A 181 -12.11 8.86 1.82
N PRO A 182 -12.48 8.30 0.64
CA PRO A 182 -12.91 6.91 0.52
C PRO A 182 -11.84 5.91 0.97
N LEU A 183 -10.55 6.29 0.98
CA LEU A 183 -9.48 5.47 1.55
C LEU A 183 -9.65 5.28 3.06
N LEU A 184 -10.01 6.33 3.81
CA LEU A 184 -10.29 6.21 5.25
C LEU A 184 -11.48 5.31 5.53
N ILE A 185 -12.58 5.49 4.79
CA ILE A 185 -13.78 4.66 4.90
C ILE A 185 -13.42 3.18 4.67
N SER A 186 -12.68 2.90 3.60
CA SER A 186 -12.23 1.56 3.22
C SER A 186 -11.37 0.93 4.31
N LEU A 187 -10.39 1.65 4.84
CA LEU A 187 -9.48 1.11 5.86
C LEU A 187 -10.17 0.87 7.21
N ARG A 188 -11.14 1.70 7.59
CA ARG A 188 -11.98 1.46 8.78
C ARG A 188 -12.79 0.18 8.64
N PHE A 189 -13.42 -0.04 7.48
CA PHE A 189 -14.12 -1.29 7.20
C PHE A 189 -13.18 -2.51 7.26
N ILE A 190 -11.99 -2.43 6.67
CA ILE A 190 -11.01 -3.52 6.71
C ILE A 190 -10.59 -3.83 8.16
N PHE A 191 -10.40 -2.82 8.99
CA PHE A 191 -10.08 -3.01 10.40
C PHE A 191 -11.24 -3.74 11.14
N ASP A 192 -12.47 -3.33 10.92
CA ASP A 192 -13.64 -3.99 11.51
C ASP A 192 -13.80 -5.42 10.96
N PHE A 193 -13.58 -5.67 9.67
CA PHE A 193 -13.58 -7.01 9.09
C PHE A 193 -12.56 -7.94 9.77
N VAL A 194 -11.33 -7.47 9.97
CA VAL A 194 -10.29 -8.24 10.67
C VAL A 194 -10.70 -8.52 12.12
N SER A 195 -11.35 -7.57 12.78
CA SER A 195 -11.80 -7.69 14.17
C SER A 195 -12.99 -8.64 14.33
N ILE A 196 -13.95 -8.62 13.38
CA ILE A 196 -15.07 -9.60 13.35
C ILE A 196 -14.54 -11.01 13.14
N HIS A 197 -13.49 -11.17 12.34
CA HIS A 197 -12.84 -12.46 12.06
C HIS A 197 -13.85 -13.53 11.61
N PRO A 198 -14.54 -13.31 10.46
CA PRO A 198 -15.79 -13.97 10.17
C PRO A 198 -15.68 -15.44 9.74
N PHE A 199 -14.50 -15.96 9.45
CA PHE A 199 -14.28 -17.28 8.93
C PHE A 199 -13.53 -18.19 9.92
N ASN A 200 -13.65 -19.51 9.73
CA ASN A 200 -12.83 -20.47 10.49
C ASN A 200 -11.35 -20.38 10.10
N ASP A 201 -11.03 -20.07 8.85
CA ASP A 201 -9.68 -19.86 8.32
C ASP A 201 -9.71 -18.85 7.16
N GLY A 202 -8.56 -18.31 6.76
CA GLY A 202 -8.44 -17.39 5.62
C GLY A 202 -8.78 -15.93 5.91
N ASN A 203 -9.09 -15.54 7.14
CA ASN A 203 -9.45 -14.16 7.50
C ASN A 203 -8.39 -13.13 7.12
N GLY A 204 -7.13 -13.42 7.38
CA GLY A 204 -6.02 -12.55 7.02
C GLY A 204 -5.88 -12.38 5.50
N ARG A 205 -5.97 -13.47 4.75
CA ARG A 205 -5.93 -13.44 3.27
C ARG A 205 -7.12 -12.68 2.70
N MET A 206 -8.32 -12.95 3.20
CA MET A 206 -9.54 -12.24 2.81
C MET A 206 -9.47 -10.74 3.10
N SER A 207 -8.96 -10.33 4.27
CA SER A 207 -8.82 -8.91 4.60
C SER A 207 -7.86 -8.19 3.63
N ARG A 208 -6.77 -8.83 3.21
CA ARG A 208 -5.82 -8.26 2.24
C ARG A 208 -6.42 -8.20 0.83
N LEU A 209 -7.15 -9.24 0.40
CA LEU A 209 -7.91 -9.21 -0.87
C LEU A 209 -8.97 -8.11 -0.87
N LEU A 210 -9.73 -7.96 0.22
CA LEU A 210 -10.71 -6.88 0.36
C LEU A 210 -10.03 -5.50 0.42
N THR A 211 -8.82 -5.39 0.98
CA THR A 211 -8.03 -4.16 0.94
C THR A 211 -7.71 -3.78 -0.50
N THR A 212 -7.20 -4.72 -1.30
CA THR A 212 -6.91 -4.51 -2.72
C THR A 212 -8.18 -4.13 -3.49
N LEU A 213 -9.28 -4.86 -3.29
CA LEU A 213 -10.57 -4.56 -3.90
C LEU A 213 -11.05 -3.13 -3.60
N LEU A 214 -11.02 -2.73 -2.33
CA LEU A 214 -11.50 -1.41 -1.91
C LEU A 214 -10.57 -0.29 -2.37
N LEU A 215 -9.25 -0.50 -2.36
CA LEU A 215 -8.30 0.45 -2.93
C LEU A 215 -8.62 0.72 -4.41
N GLU A 216 -8.75 -0.32 -5.22
CA GLU A 216 -9.02 -0.18 -6.66
C GLU A 216 -10.41 0.42 -6.91
N LYS A 217 -11.48 -0.04 -6.23
CA LYS A 217 -12.83 0.54 -6.34
C LYS A 217 -12.90 2.03 -6.00
N THR A 218 -12.02 2.51 -5.13
CA THR A 218 -11.98 3.90 -4.71
C THR A 218 -10.91 4.71 -5.48
N GLY A 219 -10.37 4.09 -6.54
CA GLY A 219 -9.42 4.71 -7.47
C GLY A 219 -8.01 4.87 -6.91
N TYR A 220 -7.62 4.08 -5.92
CA TYR A 220 -6.25 3.99 -5.43
C TYR A 220 -5.54 2.79 -6.07
N ASP A 221 -5.30 2.87 -7.39
CA ASP A 221 -4.84 1.76 -8.23
C ASP A 221 -3.41 1.31 -7.97
N VAL A 222 -2.70 1.92 -7.02
CA VAL A 222 -1.31 1.59 -6.72
C VAL A 222 -1.12 0.11 -6.35
N ALA A 223 -2.14 -0.53 -5.75
CA ALA A 223 -2.12 -1.95 -5.38
C ALA A 223 -2.01 -2.89 -6.60
N ARG A 224 -2.35 -2.43 -7.80
CA ARG A 224 -2.16 -3.18 -9.06
C ARG A 224 -0.70 -3.30 -9.46
N TYR A 225 0.12 -2.31 -9.11
CA TYR A 225 1.50 -2.17 -9.59
C TYR A 225 2.54 -2.44 -8.52
N ILE A 226 2.18 -2.28 -7.25
CA ILE A 226 3.03 -2.50 -6.09
C ILE A 226 2.27 -3.33 -5.06
N SER A 227 2.86 -4.44 -4.63
CA SER A 227 2.24 -5.32 -3.65
C SER A 227 2.16 -4.65 -2.26
N ILE A 228 0.94 -4.37 -1.82
CA ILE A 228 0.64 -3.90 -0.46
C ILE A 228 0.98 -5.00 0.55
N GLU A 229 0.70 -6.26 0.22
CA GLU A 229 0.96 -7.43 1.07
C GLU A 229 2.46 -7.62 1.32
N ARG A 230 3.31 -7.32 0.32
CA ARG A 230 4.75 -7.35 0.48
C ARG A 230 5.22 -6.26 1.45
N LEU A 231 4.69 -5.06 1.34
CA LEU A 231 5.01 -3.97 2.26
C LEU A 231 4.54 -4.27 3.68
N ILE A 232 3.40 -4.95 3.85
CA ILE A 232 2.94 -5.45 5.16
C ILE A 232 3.87 -6.54 5.67
N GLU A 233 4.27 -7.51 4.84
CA GLU A 233 5.19 -8.60 5.21
C GLU A 233 6.54 -8.06 5.67
N ASP A 234 7.10 -7.08 4.95
CA ASP A 234 8.38 -6.44 5.31
C ASP A 234 8.29 -5.66 6.64
N ASN A 235 7.09 -5.29 7.08
CA ASN A 235 6.79 -4.58 8.33
C ASN A 235 5.84 -5.36 9.25
N LYS A 236 5.92 -6.70 9.21
CA LYS A 236 4.99 -7.61 9.88
C LYS A 236 4.75 -7.27 11.36
N ALA A 237 5.81 -7.01 12.12
CA ALA A 237 5.70 -6.68 13.53
C ALA A 237 4.90 -5.37 13.77
N LEU A 238 5.16 -4.33 12.97
CA LEU A 238 4.44 -3.04 13.06
C LEU A 238 2.96 -3.21 12.70
N TYR A 239 2.65 -4.02 11.69
CA TYR A 239 1.28 -4.33 11.29
C TYR A 239 0.48 -4.98 12.44
N TYR A 240 1.03 -6.04 13.04
CA TYR A 240 0.34 -6.72 14.13
C TYR A 240 0.26 -5.89 15.41
N ASN A 241 1.26 -5.04 15.68
CA ASN A 241 1.21 -4.09 16.80
C ASN A 241 0.11 -3.03 16.58
N ALA A 242 -0.02 -2.52 15.36
CA ALA A 242 -1.07 -1.57 15.01
C ALA A 242 -2.46 -2.19 15.15
N LEU A 243 -2.65 -3.44 14.67
CA LEU A 243 -3.90 -4.19 14.88
C LEU A 243 -4.20 -4.39 16.37
N ALA A 244 -3.21 -4.81 17.16
CA ALA A 244 -3.39 -5.04 18.60
C ALA A 244 -3.79 -3.75 19.33
N ALA A 245 -3.09 -2.65 19.06
CA ALA A 245 -3.39 -1.34 19.67
C ALA A 245 -4.79 -0.84 19.29
N SER A 246 -5.22 -1.07 18.03
CA SER A 246 -6.55 -0.66 17.58
C SER A 246 -7.68 -1.58 18.06
N SER A 247 -7.40 -2.84 18.41
CA SER A 247 -8.44 -3.80 18.83
C SER A 247 -8.86 -3.70 20.29
N THR A 248 -8.10 -2.98 21.12
CA THR A 248 -8.41 -2.83 22.54
C THR A 248 -9.74 -2.10 22.72
N GLY A 249 -10.70 -2.70 23.41
CA GLY A 249 -12.04 -2.15 23.63
C GLY A 249 -12.96 -2.16 22.41
N TRP A 250 -12.64 -2.93 21.36
CA TRP A 250 -13.40 -2.96 20.12
C TRP A 250 -14.84 -3.45 20.32
N ASN A 251 -15.07 -4.49 21.11
CA ASN A 251 -16.40 -5.04 21.39
C ASN A 251 -17.31 -4.03 22.13
N GLU A 252 -16.72 -3.11 22.87
CA GLU A 252 -17.39 -2.09 23.68
C GLU A 252 -17.53 -0.72 22.97
N ASN A 253 -17.10 -0.60 21.70
CA ASN A 253 -16.95 0.67 20.96
C ASN A 253 -16.03 1.69 21.66
N GLN A 254 -14.99 1.22 22.35
CA GLN A 254 -14.02 2.06 23.07
C GLN A 254 -12.63 2.03 22.45
N ASN A 255 -12.51 1.39 21.29
CA ASN A 255 -11.26 1.30 20.53
C ASN A 255 -10.96 2.60 19.76
N THR A 256 -9.74 2.74 19.30
CA THR A 256 -9.32 3.74 18.32
C THR A 256 -8.77 3.09 17.06
N ASP A 257 -9.23 3.52 15.89
CA ASP A 257 -8.77 3.00 14.60
C ASP A 257 -7.41 3.60 14.20
N VAL A 258 -6.94 4.65 14.88
CA VAL A 258 -5.80 5.48 14.49
C VAL A 258 -4.50 4.71 14.26
N PRO A 259 -4.07 3.77 15.13
CA PRO A 259 -2.83 3.04 14.90
C PRO A 259 -2.85 2.23 13.61
N PHE A 260 -3.95 1.50 13.33
CA PHE A 260 -4.12 0.71 12.12
C PHE A 260 -4.22 1.60 10.87
N ILE A 261 -5.04 2.64 10.91
CA ILE A 261 -5.21 3.60 9.79
C ILE A 261 -3.88 4.27 9.46
N ARG A 262 -3.12 4.73 10.46
CA ARG A 262 -1.81 5.35 10.25
C ARG A 262 -0.83 4.39 9.57
N PHE A 263 -0.79 3.13 10.01
CA PHE A 263 0.04 2.10 9.41
C PHE A 263 -0.34 1.87 7.94
N MET A 264 -1.62 1.69 7.66
CA MET A 264 -2.10 1.40 6.29
C MET A 264 -1.95 2.59 5.34
N LEU A 265 -2.16 3.82 5.81
CA LEU A 265 -1.87 5.04 5.03
C LEU A 265 -0.37 5.16 4.74
N GLY A 266 0.49 4.90 5.73
CA GLY A 266 1.93 4.87 5.54
C GLY A 266 2.37 3.83 4.51
N THR A 267 1.77 2.63 4.56
CA THR A 267 1.99 1.54 3.59
C THR A 267 1.52 1.94 2.18
N THR A 268 0.36 2.55 2.05
CA THR A 268 -0.17 3.05 0.77
C THR A 268 0.73 4.15 0.18
N LEU A 269 1.18 5.09 1.00
CA LEU A 269 2.13 6.12 0.56
C LEU A 269 3.47 5.52 0.12
N ALA A 270 3.99 4.54 0.85
CA ALA A 270 5.21 3.82 0.47
C ALA A 270 5.06 3.10 -0.87
N ALA A 271 3.88 2.50 -1.13
CA ALA A 271 3.58 1.88 -2.42
C ALA A 271 3.61 2.90 -3.57
N TYR A 272 2.98 4.06 -3.42
CA TYR A 272 3.03 5.14 -4.42
C TYR A 272 4.46 5.62 -4.69
N ARG A 273 5.24 5.87 -3.64
CA ARG A 273 6.65 6.26 -3.77
C ARG A 273 7.48 5.20 -4.50
N GLN A 274 7.25 3.92 -4.18
CA GLN A 274 7.93 2.82 -4.87
C GLN A 274 7.52 2.73 -6.34
N LEU A 275 6.26 2.98 -6.69
CA LEU A 275 5.80 3.03 -8.07
C LEU A 275 6.51 4.15 -8.85
N GLU A 276 6.55 5.37 -8.31
CA GLU A 276 7.26 6.49 -8.93
C GLU A 276 8.74 6.17 -9.18
N GLN A 277 9.42 5.61 -8.19
CA GLN A 277 10.82 5.23 -8.33
C GLN A 277 11.04 4.20 -9.45
N ARG A 278 10.21 3.14 -9.49
CA ARG A 278 10.32 2.13 -10.55
C ARG A 278 10.07 2.73 -11.94
N THR A 279 9.10 3.61 -12.05
CA THR A 279 8.79 4.28 -13.33
C THR A 279 9.86 5.28 -13.75
N LEU A 280 10.55 5.95 -12.83
CA LEU A 280 11.70 6.81 -13.11
C LEU A 280 12.94 6.00 -13.54
N ILE A 281 13.24 4.88 -12.87
CA ILE A 281 14.37 4.01 -13.20
C ILE A 281 14.24 3.44 -14.62
N GLU A 282 13.07 2.98 -15.01
CA GLU A 282 12.84 2.39 -16.33
C GLU A 282 12.62 3.43 -17.44
N SER A 283 12.31 4.70 -17.08
CA SER A 283 12.22 5.77 -18.07
C SER A 283 13.56 6.35 -18.51
N SER A 284 14.59 6.19 -17.70
CA SER A 284 15.92 6.56 -18.14
C SER A 284 16.45 5.48 -19.08
N THR A 285 16.49 5.78 -20.37
CA THR A 285 17.20 4.97 -21.40
C THR A 285 18.70 4.89 -21.13
N ARG A 286 19.19 5.53 -20.07
CA ARG A 286 20.56 5.42 -19.54
C ARG A 286 20.55 4.72 -18.18
N PRO A 287 21.46 3.78 -17.96
CA PRO A 287 21.56 3.10 -16.66
C PRO A 287 21.81 4.15 -15.55
N MET A 288 21.03 4.08 -14.48
CA MET A 288 21.23 4.92 -13.28
C MET A 288 22.70 4.91 -12.87
N SER A 289 23.22 6.07 -12.45
CA SER A 289 24.58 6.14 -11.91
C SER A 289 24.71 5.17 -10.72
N LYS A 290 25.92 4.61 -10.55
CA LYS A 290 26.20 3.71 -9.41
C LYS A 290 25.88 4.37 -8.07
N GLN A 291 26.02 5.68 -7.98
CA GLN A 291 25.70 6.49 -6.78
C GLN A 291 24.18 6.56 -6.54
N ALA A 292 23.40 6.83 -7.59
CA ALA A 292 21.95 6.87 -7.49
C ALA A 292 21.37 5.50 -7.08
N ARG A 293 21.88 4.40 -7.60
CA ARG A 293 21.46 3.05 -7.22
C ARG A 293 21.68 2.74 -5.73
N ILE A 294 22.79 3.23 -5.15
CA ILE A 294 23.05 3.12 -3.70
C ILE A 294 22.09 4.01 -2.90
N ALA A 295 21.83 5.23 -3.34
CA ALA A 295 20.96 6.18 -2.66
C ALA A 295 19.50 5.67 -2.60
N VAL A 296 19.00 5.09 -3.68
CA VAL A 296 17.64 4.50 -3.78
C VAL A 296 17.42 3.39 -2.75
N LEU A 297 18.44 2.62 -2.35
CA LEU A 297 18.28 1.59 -1.32
C LEU A 297 17.80 2.18 0.02
N PHE A 298 18.19 3.41 0.34
CA PHE A 298 17.77 4.11 1.56
C PHE A 298 16.31 4.59 1.50
N GLN A 299 15.75 4.78 0.31
CA GLN A 299 14.33 5.05 0.15
C GLN A 299 13.48 3.78 0.24
N GLN A 300 14.02 2.66 -0.25
CA GLN A 300 13.28 1.39 -0.35
C GLN A 300 13.24 0.59 0.95
N ARG A 301 14.17 0.85 1.88
CA ARG A 301 14.31 0.07 3.11
C ARG A 301 14.30 0.97 4.34
N PRO A 302 13.20 1.00 5.10
CA PRO A 302 13.22 1.64 6.42
C PRO A 302 14.13 0.86 7.37
N GLY A 303 14.98 1.58 8.12
CA GLY A 303 15.87 1.00 9.11
C GLY A 303 17.35 1.07 8.76
N VAL A 304 18.16 0.29 9.48
CA VAL A 304 19.61 0.31 9.35
C VAL A 304 20.08 -0.54 8.16
N ILE A 305 20.75 0.10 7.21
CA ILE A 305 21.37 -0.55 6.05
C ILE A 305 22.88 -0.70 6.28
N LYS A 306 23.39 -1.92 6.16
CA LYS A 306 24.83 -2.23 6.26
C LYS A 306 25.47 -2.27 4.87
N LYS A 307 26.80 -2.13 4.82
CA LYS A 307 27.53 -2.28 3.55
C LYS A 307 27.34 -3.66 2.90
N SER A 308 27.14 -4.71 3.69
CA SER A 308 26.79 -6.04 3.18
C SER A 308 25.48 -6.02 2.39
N ASP A 309 24.49 -5.30 2.87
CA ASP A 309 23.17 -5.22 2.24
C ASP A 309 23.26 -4.48 0.89
N ILE A 310 24.06 -3.40 0.85
CA ILE A 310 24.32 -2.67 -0.40
C ILE A 310 25.03 -3.59 -1.40
N ARG A 311 26.03 -4.36 -0.99
CA ARG A 311 26.76 -5.31 -1.88
C ARG A 311 25.86 -6.42 -2.39
N SER A 312 24.97 -6.92 -1.58
CA SER A 312 24.00 -7.97 -1.99
C SER A 312 22.99 -7.44 -3.04
N ASN A 313 22.61 -6.16 -2.95
CA ASN A 313 21.65 -5.55 -3.89
C ASN A 313 22.32 -4.92 -5.12
N CYS A 314 23.61 -4.57 -5.04
CA CYS A 314 24.39 -3.96 -6.10
C CYS A 314 25.75 -4.66 -6.25
N PRO A 315 25.79 -5.93 -6.68
CA PRO A 315 27.04 -6.74 -6.72
C PRO A 315 28.06 -6.24 -7.74
N ASP A 316 27.63 -5.47 -8.74
CA ASP A 316 28.44 -4.84 -9.77
C ASP A 316 29.12 -3.54 -9.33
N ILE A 317 28.81 -3.02 -8.13
CA ILE A 317 29.39 -1.77 -7.62
C ILE A 317 30.60 -2.07 -6.73
N SER A 318 31.75 -1.46 -7.05
CA SER A 318 32.98 -1.64 -6.28
C SER A 318 32.85 -1.09 -4.84
N GLU A 319 33.55 -1.71 -3.89
CA GLU A 319 33.56 -1.27 -2.51
C GLU A 319 34.02 0.18 -2.33
N VAL A 320 34.93 0.64 -3.18
CA VAL A 320 35.42 2.03 -3.20
C VAL A 320 34.28 2.98 -3.55
N THR A 321 33.47 2.65 -4.55
CA THR A 321 32.29 3.46 -4.93
C THR A 321 31.24 3.46 -3.83
N VAL A 322 30.97 2.30 -3.20
CA VAL A 322 30.05 2.24 -2.05
C VAL A 322 30.50 3.14 -0.91
N LYS A 323 31.79 3.06 -0.51
CA LYS A 323 32.34 3.92 0.55
C LYS A 323 32.24 5.40 0.23
N ARG A 324 32.59 5.79 -1.01
CA ARG A 324 32.52 7.19 -1.47
C ARG A 324 31.09 7.71 -1.45
N THR A 325 30.15 6.96 -2.00
CA THR A 325 28.73 7.37 -2.03
C THR A 325 28.14 7.50 -0.64
N LEU A 326 28.42 6.54 0.27
CA LEU A 326 27.98 6.64 1.67
C LEU A 326 28.58 7.89 2.36
N GLY A 327 29.84 8.22 2.07
CA GLY A 327 30.46 9.45 2.57
C GLY A 327 29.73 10.70 2.07
N GLN A 328 29.38 10.77 0.79
CA GLN A 328 28.64 11.88 0.19
C GLN A 328 27.23 12.01 0.78
N LEU A 329 26.50 10.90 0.94
CA LEU A 329 25.18 10.89 1.56
C LEU A 329 25.18 11.34 3.02
N VAL A 330 26.23 10.99 3.78
CA VAL A 330 26.43 11.49 5.14
C VAL A 330 26.75 12.99 5.13
N SER A 331 27.60 13.45 4.21
CA SER A 331 28.00 14.86 4.10
C SER A 331 26.84 15.79 3.76
N CYS A 332 25.89 15.34 2.92
CA CYS A 332 24.66 16.08 2.62
C CYS A 332 23.54 15.86 3.64
N SER A 333 23.82 15.19 4.76
CA SER A 333 22.86 14.88 5.83
C SER A 333 21.67 14.01 5.41
N ALA A 334 21.69 13.39 4.24
CA ALA A 334 20.64 12.48 3.78
C ALA A 334 20.57 11.21 4.62
N ILE A 335 21.72 10.68 5.05
CA ILE A 335 21.81 9.52 5.93
C ILE A 335 22.68 9.80 7.14
N GLU A 336 22.48 9.03 8.20
CA GLU A 336 23.29 9.07 9.42
C GLU A 336 23.98 7.73 9.66
N LYS A 337 25.24 7.79 10.10
CA LYS A 337 26.01 6.61 10.46
C LYS A 337 25.64 6.17 11.88
N THR A 338 25.33 4.90 12.07
CA THR A 338 24.99 4.29 13.36
C THR A 338 25.91 3.11 13.65
N GLY A 339 26.21 2.88 14.93
CA GLY A 339 27.13 1.83 15.38
C GLY A 339 28.61 2.11 15.11
N ALA A 340 29.49 1.19 15.53
CA ALA A 340 30.94 1.29 15.37
C ALA A 340 31.56 -0.05 14.92
N GLY A 341 32.70 0.00 14.24
CA GLY A 341 33.43 -1.17 13.80
C GLY A 341 32.63 -2.07 12.86
N ARG A 342 32.54 -3.36 13.18
CA ARG A 342 31.80 -4.35 12.37
C ARG A 342 30.28 -4.17 12.40
N SER A 343 29.73 -3.46 13.39
CA SER A 343 28.30 -3.16 13.51
C SER A 343 27.89 -1.85 12.85
N THR A 344 28.79 -1.19 12.13
CA THR A 344 28.47 0.06 11.40
C THR A 344 27.35 -0.14 10.39
N GLY A 345 26.27 0.63 10.53
CA GLY A 345 25.18 0.76 9.59
C GLY A 345 24.89 2.23 9.27
N TYR A 346 23.92 2.45 8.42
CA TYR A 346 23.47 3.77 7.99
C TYR A 346 21.96 3.79 7.99
N ILE A 347 21.36 4.89 8.42
CA ILE A 347 19.92 5.09 8.46
C ILE A 347 19.55 6.36 7.70
N LEU A 348 18.43 6.35 7.01
CA LEU A 348 17.89 7.54 6.37
C LEU A 348 17.55 8.59 7.43
N LYS A 349 18.09 9.79 7.27
CA LYS A 349 17.90 10.90 8.20
C LYS A 349 16.98 11.98 7.62
N ASP A 350 17.20 12.34 6.36
CA ASP A 350 16.47 13.40 5.68
C ASP A 350 16.13 12.95 4.25
N VAL A 351 14.82 12.78 4.00
CA VAL A 351 14.29 12.35 2.68
C VAL A 351 14.54 13.43 1.63
N HIS A 352 14.37 14.70 1.98
CA HIS A 352 14.55 15.80 1.03
C HIS A 352 16.00 15.96 0.61
N ALA A 353 16.95 15.85 1.56
CA ALA A 353 18.38 15.85 1.25
C ALA A 353 18.77 14.67 0.34
N LEU A 354 18.14 13.50 0.54
CA LEU A 354 18.34 12.33 -0.33
C LEU A 354 17.80 12.57 -1.74
N GLU A 355 16.64 13.19 -1.88
CA GLU A 355 16.04 13.55 -3.17
C GLU A 355 16.92 14.56 -3.93
N LEU A 356 17.44 15.58 -3.26
CA LEU A 356 18.40 16.53 -3.85
C LEU A 356 19.70 15.84 -4.31
N PHE A 357 20.20 14.89 -3.53
CA PHE A 357 21.35 14.08 -3.93
C PHE A 357 21.05 13.24 -5.18
N LEU A 358 19.88 12.60 -5.26
CA LEU A 358 19.47 11.85 -6.44
C LEU A 358 19.37 12.75 -7.68
N GLN A 359 18.78 13.92 -7.56
CA GLN A 359 18.73 14.92 -8.65
C GLN A 359 20.13 15.34 -9.11
N SER A 360 21.07 15.55 -8.18
CA SER A 360 22.46 15.91 -8.53
C SER A 360 23.25 14.80 -9.22
N THR A 361 22.78 13.56 -9.15
CA THR A 361 23.42 12.40 -9.82
C THR A 361 22.85 12.12 -11.20
N LEU A 362 21.83 12.87 -11.64
CA LEU A 362 21.28 12.83 -13.01
C LEU A 362 22.24 13.54 -13.99
N PRO A 363 22.31 13.10 -15.26
CA PRO A 363 23.10 13.79 -16.29
C PRO A 363 22.57 15.21 -16.54
N ASP A 364 23.46 16.14 -16.89
CA ASP A 364 23.19 17.58 -17.05
C ASP A 364 21.97 17.93 -17.96
N SER A 365 21.60 17.09 -18.90
CA SER A 365 20.43 17.27 -19.76
C SER A 365 19.08 17.12 -19.04
N GLU A 366 19.02 16.34 -17.95
CA GLU A 366 17.79 16.17 -17.14
C GLU A 366 17.75 17.17 -15.98
N ALA A 367 18.91 17.60 -15.48
CA ALA A 367 19.02 18.71 -14.53
C ALA A 367 18.56 20.05 -15.12
N ALA A 368 18.71 20.25 -16.43
CA ALA A 368 18.19 21.42 -17.14
C ALA A 368 16.66 21.38 -17.26
N ILE A 369 16.05 20.22 -17.52
CA ILE A 369 14.58 20.05 -17.61
C ILE A 369 13.95 20.19 -16.22
N ALA A 370 14.59 19.69 -15.17
CA ALA A 370 14.10 19.86 -13.79
C ALA A 370 14.26 21.30 -13.25
N LYS A 371 15.21 22.09 -13.81
CA LYS A 371 15.38 23.51 -13.49
C LYS A 371 14.44 24.43 -14.25
N GLU A 372 13.88 23.97 -15.38
CA GLU A 372 12.94 24.75 -16.21
C GLU A 372 11.45 24.47 -15.92
N ALA A 373 11.11 23.65 -14.94
CA ALA A 373 9.75 23.61 -14.41
C ALA A 373 9.49 24.93 -13.66
N PRO A 374 8.65 25.84 -14.17
CA PRO A 374 8.62 27.24 -13.73
C PRO A 374 7.86 27.35 -12.41
N LYS A 375 8.55 27.18 -11.28
CA LYS A 375 8.00 27.56 -9.97
C LYS A 375 7.55 29.01 -9.94
N ASP A 376 8.32 29.89 -10.59
CA ASP A 376 8.01 31.33 -10.65
C ASP A 376 6.75 31.62 -11.45
N LYS A 377 6.53 30.97 -12.59
CA LYS A 377 5.30 31.13 -13.39
C LYS A 377 4.05 30.52 -12.75
N LEU A 378 4.21 29.46 -11.94
CA LEU A 378 3.08 28.91 -11.20
C LEU A 378 2.72 29.79 -10.00
N LEU A 379 3.71 30.31 -9.29
CA LEU A 379 3.53 31.27 -8.19
C LEU A 379 2.91 32.60 -8.68
N GLU A 380 3.37 33.14 -9.81
CA GLU A 380 2.77 34.32 -10.45
C GLU A 380 1.32 34.08 -10.84
N ARG A 381 0.97 32.90 -11.37
CA ARG A 381 -0.41 32.53 -11.71
C ARG A 381 -1.30 32.29 -10.50
N VAL A 382 -0.76 31.72 -9.42
CA VAL A 382 -1.50 31.57 -8.15
C VAL A 382 -1.72 32.93 -7.51
N ASN A 383 -0.73 33.82 -7.49
CA ASN A 383 -0.89 35.16 -6.96
C ASN A 383 -1.87 36.00 -7.81
N HIS A 384 -1.85 35.85 -9.12
CA HIS A 384 -2.80 36.53 -10.01
C HIS A 384 -4.24 35.99 -9.78
N ALA A 385 -4.43 34.68 -9.61
CA ALA A 385 -5.73 34.09 -9.30
C ALA A 385 -6.26 34.46 -7.90
N GLU A 386 -5.36 34.67 -6.92
CA GLU A 386 -5.73 35.19 -5.61
C GLU A 386 -6.18 36.66 -5.65
N ASP A 387 -5.53 37.47 -6.48
CA ASP A 387 -5.89 38.89 -6.67
C ASP A 387 -7.22 39.02 -7.45
N GLU A 388 -7.44 38.23 -8.49
CA GLU A 388 -8.72 38.16 -9.22
C GLU A 388 -9.87 37.64 -8.33
N SER A 389 -9.60 36.71 -7.41
CA SER A 389 -10.56 36.24 -6.42
C SER A 389 -10.95 37.31 -5.41
N ARG A 390 -10.01 38.21 -5.03
CA ARG A 390 -10.27 39.33 -4.13
C ARG A 390 -11.09 40.46 -4.80
N GLU A 391 -10.99 40.57 -6.13
CA GLU A 391 -11.71 41.58 -6.90
C GLU A 391 -13.09 41.10 -7.42
N GLY A 392 -13.46 39.83 -7.12
CA GLY A 392 -14.79 39.26 -7.47
C GLY A 392 -14.97 38.97 -8.96
N LEU A 393 -13.88 38.88 -9.72
CA LEU A 393 -13.85 38.53 -11.14
C LEU A 393 -13.66 36.98 -11.24
N TYR A 394 -14.77 36.25 -11.28
CA TYR A 394 -14.76 34.82 -11.64
C TYR A 394 -14.95 34.63 -13.12
N GLU A 395 -13.97 34.08 -13.82
CA GLU A 395 -14.23 33.43 -15.09
C GLU A 395 -14.86 32.04 -14.85
N ASP A 396 -15.96 31.77 -15.58
CA ASP A 396 -16.66 30.51 -15.56
C ASP A 396 -15.70 29.37 -15.95
N TYR A 397 -15.75 28.24 -15.22
CA TYR A 397 -14.94 27.03 -15.47
C TYR A 397 -15.00 26.57 -16.94
N ASP A 398 -16.12 26.76 -17.63
CA ASP A 398 -16.28 26.41 -19.04
C ASP A 398 -15.53 27.35 -20.00
N SER A 399 -15.30 28.60 -19.61
CA SER A 399 -14.46 29.56 -20.34
C SER A 399 -12.98 29.20 -20.21
N PHE A 400 -12.52 28.91 -18.99
CA PHE A 400 -11.16 28.47 -18.70
C PHE A 400 -10.83 27.13 -19.40
N SER A 401 -11.76 26.17 -19.40
CA SER A 401 -11.60 24.87 -20.06
C SER A 401 -11.50 25.01 -21.59
N ARG A 402 -12.24 25.94 -22.20
CA ARG A 402 -12.17 26.25 -23.66
C ARG A 402 -10.84 26.88 -24.03
N ASP A 403 -10.33 27.78 -23.23
CA ASP A 403 -9.06 28.46 -23.49
C ASP A 403 -7.88 27.48 -23.43
N ILE A 404 -7.89 26.54 -22.47
CA ILE A 404 -6.89 25.47 -22.41
C ILE A 404 -6.96 24.56 -23.64
N LYS A 405 -8.15 24.12 -24.03
CA LYS A 405 -8.33 23.29 -25.23
C LYS A 405 -7.84 23.97 -26.50
N THR A 406 -8.10 25.27 -26.64
CA THR A 406 -7.69 26.08 -27.80
C THR A 406 -6.17 26.32 -27.81
N LYS A 407 -5.54 26.48 -26.64
CA LYS A 407 -4.14 26.86 -26.53
C LYS A 407 -3.17 25.69 -26.61
N TYR A 408 -3.62 24.47 -26.26
CA TYR A 408 -2.81 23.27 -26.22
C TYR A 408 -3.27 22.16 -27.17
N GLY A 409 -4.33 22.37 -27.95
CA GLY A 409 -4.75 21.46 -29.02
C GLY A 409 -5.29 20.12 -28.52
N VAL A 410 -5.99 20.10 -27.35
CA VAL A 410 -6.57 18.88 -26.73
C VAL A 410 -8.10 18.94 -26.83
#